data_a5ce80f42f15581bdd298270f2e262db
#
_entry.id   a5ce80f42f15581bdd298270f2e262db
#
_cell.length_a   1.000
_cell.length_b   1.000
_cell.length_c   1.000
_cell.angle_alpha   90.00
_cell.angle_beta   90.00
_cell.angle_gamma   90.00
#
_symmetry.space_group_name_H-M   'P 1'
#
loop_
_entity.id
_entity.type
_entity.pdbx_description
1 polymer ?
#
loop_
_entity_poly.entity_id
_entity_poly.type
_entity_poly.pdbx_seq_one_letter_code
_entity_poly.pdbx_strand_id
1 'polypeptide(L)'
;MIKVFVGKALEYTPFTIRWQIEELAQQGIEITEASKADLIISGTFKRILPFVLRYGTRKRYLVWTAEPRYDTHFTSKPKYLFLPQIHIMNVYTGTYTNNYIWVPDQPLEPLQEFSGFKNKKIVALMTYKGADRWQFEHQGVNLDLARLRTEIALAGHKRGLVDIYGRNWPQGINISESRDKDWRLSKPAILHQYHFNLAFENTIWPYYCTEKIWDAVQEGCLPIYYGKGSTIYEDFPRDSFLDYCEFQNADALFDYIQRMTPEEYLERMNRCIQAFN
;
A
#
# COMPACT_ATOMS: atom_id res chain seq x y z
N MET A 1 29.26 13.66 12.31
CA MET A 1 27.86 14.02 12.60
C MET A 1 27.25 14.65 11.36
N ILE A 2 26.14 14.13 10.86
CA ILE A 2 25.42 14.65 9.67
C ILE A 2 24.19 15.38 10.16
N LYS A 3 24.04 16.65 9.79
CA LYS A 3 22.88 17.45 10.14
C LYS A 3 21.80 17.35 9.07
N VAL A 4 20.59 16.96 9.47
CA VAL A 4 19.49 16.67 8.56
C VAL A 4 18.29 17.56 8.86
N PHE A 5 17.76 18.21 7.84
CA PHE A 5 16.43 18.84 7.92
C PHE A 5 15.38 17.92 7.32
N VAL A 6 14.35 17.66 8.12
CA VAL A 6 13.21 16.81 7.74
C VAL A 6 12.05 17.70 7.30
N GLY A 7 11.79 17.71 6.00
CA GLY A 7 10.70 18.48 5.41
C GLY A 7 9.33 17.83 5.62
N LYS A 8 8.29 18.50 5.11
CA LYS A 8 6.91 17.99 5.19
C LYS A 8 6.66 16.79 4.25
N ALA A 9 5.62 16.01 4.57
CA ALA A 9 5.16 14.82 3.82
C ALA A 9 6.17 13.68 3.75
N LEU A 10 6.94 13.52 4.79
CA LEU A 10 7.66 12.30 5.06
C LEU A 10 6.77 11.46 5.98
N GLU A 11 6.21 10.38 5.44
CA GLU A 11 5.47 9.39 6.20
C GLU A 11 6.20 8.04 6.03
N TYR A 12 6.21 7.23 7.08
CA TYR A 12 6.80 5.88 7.05
C TYR A 12 8.30 5.87 6.68
N THR A 13 9.06 6.84 7.17
CA THR A 13 10.52 6.88 6.98
C THR A 13 11.23 6.88 8.34
N PRO A 14 12.51 6.52 8.40
CA PRO A 14 13.29 6.56 9.63
C PRO A 14 13.36 7.94 10.30
N PHE A 15 13.05 8.99 9.56
CA PHE A 15 13.04 10.37 10.06
C PHE A 15 11.71 10.80 10.71
N THR A 16 10.70 9.95 10.71
CA THR A 16 9.36 10.25 11.23
C THR A 16 8.90 9.30 12.33
N ILE A 17 9.56 8.18 12.47
CA ILE A 17 9.26 7.17 13.49
C ILE A 17 10.19 7.38 14.70
N ARG A 18 9.65 7.63 15.88
CA ARG A 18 10.39 8.08 17.08
C ARG A 18 11.60 7.20 17.43
N TRP A 19 11.42 5.89 17.52
CA TRP A 19 12.50 4.98 17.89
C TRP A 19 13.61 4.94 16.83
N GLN A 20 13.27 5.09 15.54
CA GLN A 20 14.26 5.17 14.45
C GLN A 20 15.02 6.49 14.47
N ILE A 21 14.38 7.60 14.88
CA ILE A 21 15.07 8.88 15.07
C ILE A 21 16.11 8.76 16.18
N GLU A 22 15.80 8.08 17.27
CA GLU A 22 16.72 7.81 18.37
C GLU A 22 17.91 6.95 17.93
N GLU A 23 17.67 5.95 17.09
CA GLU A 23 18.72 5.13 16.48
C GLU A 23 19.61 5.92 15.51
N LEU A 24 19.03 6.76 14.65
CA LEU A 24 19.76 7.66 13.77
C LEU A 24 20.68 8.60 14.56
N ALA A 25 20.22 9.10 15.69
CA ALA A 25 21.02 9.97 16.57
C ALA A 25 22.24 9.23 17.14
N GLN A 26 22.12 7.94 17.51
CA GLN A 26 23.24 7.11 17.95
C GLN A 26 24.25 6.88 16.82
N GLN A 27 23.81 6.88 15.57
CA GLN A 27 24.66 6.78 14.38
C GLN A 27 25.24 8.13 13.92
N GLY A 28 25.08 9.19 14.71
CA GLY A 28 25.64 10.51 14.43
C GLY A 28 24.82 11.35 13.44
N ILE A 29 23.51 11.09 13.33
CA ILE A 29 22.58 11.90 12.54
C ILE A 29 21.78 12.80 13.46
N GLU A 30 21.87 14.11 13.26
CA GLU A 30 21.19 15.16 14.05
C GLU A 30 20.09 15.80 13.22
N ILE A 31 18.85 15.82 13.72
CA ILE A 31 17.76 16.57 13.10
C ILE A 31 17.84 18.05 13.52
N THR A 32 17.83 18.94 12.54
CA THR A 32 18.04 20.38 12.77
C THR A 32 17.22 21.25 11.82
N GLU A 33 17.36 22.56 11.92
CA GLU A 33 16.76 23.53 11.00
C GLU A 33 17.40 23.49 9.61
N ALA A 34 16.62 23.81 8.56
CA ALA A 34 17.10 23.80 7.17
C ALA A 34 18.35 24.65 6.93
N SER A 35 18.49 25.78 7.63
CA SER A 35 19.64 26.68 7.54
C SER A 35 20.95 26.00 7.98
N LYS A 36 20.88 25.15 8.99
CA LYS A 36 22.03 24.48 9.64
C LYS A 36 22.29 23.07 9.08
N ALA A 37 21.35 22.52 8.31
CA ALA A 37 21.44 21.15 7.79
C ALA A 37 22.49 20.99 6.68
N ASP A 38 23.11 19.83 6.61
CA ASP A 38 23.96 19.38 5.49
C ASP A 38 23.11 18.70 4.41
N LEU A 39 22.05 18.00 4.84
CA LEU A 39 21.12 17.26 4.01
C LEU A 39 19.68 17.74 4.27
N ILE A 40 18.95 18.01 3.19
CA ILE A 40 17.52 18.34 3.24
C ILE A 40 16.75 17.17 2.65
N ILE A 41 15.78 16.63 3.42
CA ILE A 41 14.93 15.50 3.03
C ILE A 41 13.48 15.96 2.91
N SER A 42 12.77 15.47 1.90
CA SER A 42 11.33 15.69 1.72
C SER A 42 10.66 14.50 1.04
N GLY A 43 9.36 14.33 1.25
CA GLY A 43 8.59 13.23 0.66
C GLY A 43 8.31 13.37 -0.84
N THR A 44 8.54 14.55 -1.43
CA THR A 44 8.30 14.74 -2.88
C THR A 44 9.28 15.75 -3.49
N PHE A 45 9.56 15.58 -4.78
CA PHE A 45 10.36 16.51 -5.56
C PHE A 45 9.81 17.95 -5.49
N LYS A 46 8.52 18.13 -5.65
CA LYS A 46 7.86 19.44 -5.58
C LYS A 46 8.13 20.18 -4.25
N ARG A 47 8.21 19.44 -3.16
CA ARG A 47 8.41 20.03 -1.81
C ARG A 47 9.87 20.32 -1.49
N ILE A 48 10.81 19.64 -2.13
CA ILE A 48 12.23 19.89 -1.94
C ILE A 48 12.72 21.09 -2.76
N LEU A 49 12.07 21.37 -3.90
CA LEU A 49 12.48 22.40 -4.86
C LEU A 49 12.66 23.80 -4.25
N PRO A 50 11.81 24.32 -3.35
CA PRO A 50 12.04 25.62 -2.71
C PRO A 50 13.36 25.70 -1.93
N PHE A 51 13.78 24.59 -1.32
CA PHE A 51 15.06 24.52 -0.62
C PHE A 51 16.24 24.48 -1.58
N VAL A 52 16.09 23.77 -2.70
CA VAL A 52 17.08 23.74 -3.78
C VAL A 52 17.30 25.14 -4.35
N LEU A 53 16.23 25.89 -4.61
CA LEU A 53 16.32 27.26 -5.10
C LEU A 53 16.96 28.22 -4.08
N ARG A 54 16.70 28.01 -2.77
CA ARG A 54 17.24 28.86 -1.71
C ARG A 54 18.70 28.59 -1.39
N TYR A 55 19.12 27.32 -1.38
CA TYR A 55 20.44 26.94 -0.87
C TYR A 55 21.41 26.45 -1.96
N GLY A 56 20.91 26.14 -3.17
CA GLY A 56 21.73 25.72 -4.32
C GLY A 56 22.61 24.51 -4.00
N THR A 57 23.86 24.56 -4.42
CA THR A 57 24.87 23.49 -4.23
C THR A 57 25.46 23.42 -2.82
N ARG A 58 25.06 24.34 -1.93
CA ARG A 58 25.55 24.38 -0.54
C ARG A 58 25.01 23.26 0.34
N LYS A 59 24.00 22.55 -0.14
CA LYS A 59 23.33 21.47 0.59
C LYS A 59 23.15 20.24 -0.30
N ARG A 60 22.95 19.09 0.32
CA ARG A 60 22.51 17.85 -0.33
C ARG A 60 21.00 17.73 -0.23
N TYR A 61 20.40 16.98 -1.18
CA TYR A 61 18.94 16.86 -1.29
C TYR A 61 18.54 15.42 -1.49
N LEU A 62 17.52 14.99 -0.74
CA LEU A 62 16.96 13.66 -0.83
C LEU A 62 15.43 13.73 -0.86
N VAL A 63 14.83 13.14 -1.86
CA VAL A 63 13.41 12.79 -1.87
C VAL A 63 13.30 11.35 -1.40
N TRP A 64 12.51 11.13 -0.35
CA TRP A 64 12.25 9.80 0.17
C TRP A 64 10.75 9.60 0.40
N THR A 65 10.14 8.64 -0.30
CA THR A 65 8.73 8.27 -0.11
C THR A 65 8.50 6.79 -0.38
N ALA A 66 7.69 6.15 0.48
CA ALA A 66 7.15 4.81 0.24
C ALA A 66 5.92 4.83 -0.68
N GLU A 67 5.30 6.00 -0.87
CA GLU A 67 4.08 6.13 -1.64
C GLU A 67 4.38 6.29 -3.13
N PRO A 68 4.02 5.31 -3.99
CA PRO A 68 4.40 5.30 -5.40
C PRO A 68 3.80 6.45 -6.22
N ARG A 69 2.77 7.12 -5.68
CA ARG A 69 2.09 8.20 -6.39
C ARG A 69 2.44 9.61 -5.88
N TYR A 70 3.32 9.71 -4.88
CA TYR A 70 3.80 10.99 -4.39
C TYR A 70 5.01 11.49 -5.19
N ASP A 71 5.88 10.59 -5.58
CA ASP A 71 7.01 10.86 -6.45
C ASP A 71 7.14 9.75 -7.50
N THR A 72 7.09 10.13 -8.77
CA THR A 72 7.09 9.22 -9.92
C THR A 72 8.37 9.25 -10.72
N HIS A 73 9.50 9.59 -10.10
CA HIS A 73 10.80 9.51 -10.73
C HIS A 73 11.32 8.06 -10.70
N PHE A 74 11.65 7.52 -11.85
CA PHE A 74 12.14 6.14 -12.01
C PHE A 74 13.66 6.03 -11.95
N THR A 75 14.38 7.13 -11.74
CA THR A 75 15.83 7.16 -11.61
C THR A 75 16.24 7.74 -10.27
N SER A 76 17.21 7.09 -9.62
CA SER A 76 17.70 7.49 -8.30
C SER A 76 18.45 8.82 -8.27
N LYS A 77 18.87 9.34 -9.41
CA LYS A 77 19.65 10.58 -9.52
C LYS A 77 19.28 11.35 -10.79
N PRO A 78 18.05 11.88 -10.89
CA PRO A 78 17.66 12.66 -12.04
C PRO A 78 18.53 13.92 -12.14
N LYS A 79 18.99 14.24 -13.36
CA LYS A 79 19.69 15.50 -13.62
C LYS A 79 18.70 16.52 -14.16
N TYR A 80 18.62 17.65 -13.50
CA TYR A 80 17.87 18.79 -13.95
C TYR A 80 18.83 19.92 -14.33
N LEU A 81 18.65 20.48 -15.50
CA LEU A 81 19.47 21.60 -15.97
C LEU A 81 19.47 22.72 -14.92
N PHE A 82 20.63 23.26 -14.53
CA PHE A 82 20.80 24.33 -13.52
C PHE A 82 20.43 24.01 -12.07
N LEU A 83 19.99 22.80 -11.75
CA LEU A 83 19.73 22.42 -10.35
C LEU A 83 20.84 21.53 -9.81
N PRO A 84 21.17 21.61 -8.51
CA PRO A 84 22.03 20.64 -7.88
C PRO A 84 21.41 19.25 -7.95
N GLN A 85 22.25 18.25 -7.86
CA GLN A 85 21.80 16.86 -7.87
C GLN A 85 20.86 16.57 -6.70
N ILE A 86 19.69 16.03 -7.00
CA ILE A 86 18.71 15.58 -6.03
C ILE A 86 18.69 14.05 -6.08
N HIS A 87 18.94 13.42 -4.94
CA HIS A 87 18.82 11.97 -4.81
C HIS A 87 17.34 11.62 -4.61
N ILE A 88 16.89 10.52 -5.23
CA ILE A 88 15.52 10.04 -5.10
C ILE A 88 15.55 8.60 -4.59
N MET A 89 14.84 8.36 -3.50
CA MET A 89 14.59 7.07 -2.89
C MET A 89 13.09 6.87 -2.79
N ASN A 90 12.54 6.14 -3.74
CA ASN A 90 11.13 5.76 -3.80
C ASN A 90 11.02 4.30 -4.25
N VAL A 91 9.82 3.78 -4.37
CA VAL A 91 9.59 2.38 -4.78
C VAL A 91 10.19 2.04 -6.14
N TYR A 92 10.40 3.03 -7.03
CA TYR A 92 10.91 2.82 -8.39
C TYR A 92 12.43 2.82 -8.49
N THR A 93 13.13 3.30 -7.48
CA THR A 93 14.58 3.53 -7.53
C THR A 93 15.41 2.49 -6.79
N GLY A 94 14.82 1.33 -6.47
CA GLY A 94 15.49 0.22 -5.79
C GLY A 94 15.70 0.42 -4.29
N THR A 95 14.97 1.35 -3.66
CA THR A 95 15.00 1.55 -2.20
C THR A 95 14.37 0.39 -1.46
N TYR A 96 13.34 -0.22 -2.06
CA TYR A 96 12.62 -1.35 -1.49
C TYR A 96 13.03 -2.62 -2.22
N THR A 97 13.54 -3.59 -1.47
CA THR A 97 14.01 -4.90 -1.96
C THR A 97 13.27 -6.06 -1.32
N ASN A 98 12.39 -5.77 -0.38
CA ASN A 98 11.52 -6.73 0.30
C ASN A 98 10.09 -6.19 0.27
N ASN A 99 9.13 -7.09 0.31
CA ASN A 99 7.73 -6.79 0.53
C ASN A 99 7.50 -6.26 1.96
N TYR A 100 6.25 -6.12 2.38
CA TYR A 100 5.92 -5.60 3.71
C TYR A 100 6.76 -6.23 4.83
N ILE A 101 7.43 -5.37 5.63
CA ILE A 101 8.44 -5.80 6.61
C ILE A 101 7.96 -5.76 8.07
N TRP A 102 6.69 -5.48 8.32
CA TRP A 102 6.15 -5.58 9.67
C TRP A 102 6.05 -7.06 10.04
N VAL A 103 6.85 -7.44 11.00
CA VAL A 103 6.73 -8.77 11.60
C VAL A 103 5.54 -8.70 12.56
N PRO A 104 4.54 -9.57 12.42
CA PRO A 104 3.46 -9.65 13.39
C PRO A 104 4.01 -9.96 14.77
N ASP A 105 3.44 -9.35 15.79
CA ASP A 105 3.88 -9.59 17.17
C ASP A 105 3.68 -11.07 17.60
N GLN A 106 2.76 -11.76 16.95
CA GLN A 106 2.51 -13.18 17.19
C GLN A 106 2.07 -13.89 15.91
N PRO A 107 2.48 -15.16 15.71
CA PRO A 107 2.00 -16.00 14.63
C PRO A 107 0.51 -16.25 14.76
N LEU A 108 -0.14 -16.49 13.63
CA LEU A 108 -1.54 -16.89 13.54
C LEU A 108 -1.66 -18.40 13.67
N GLU A 109 -2.63 -18.86 14.47
CA GLU A 109 -2.95 -20.28 14.53
C GLU A 109 -3.75 -20.71 13.29
N PRO A 110 -3.43 -21.87 12.69
CA PRO A 110 -4.23 -22.43 11.62
C PRO A 110 -5.68 -22.67 12.05
N LEU A 111 -6.60 -22.37 11.15
CA LEU A 111 -8.02 -22.66 11.39
C LEU A 111 -8.25 -24.16 11.36
N GLN A 112 -8.85 -24.72 12.41
CA GLN A 112 -9.17 -26.14 12.50
C GLN A 112 -10.44 -26.48 11.73
N GLU A 113 -11.40 -25.57 11.72
CA GLU A 113 -12.68 -25.72 11.04
C GLU A 113 -13.22 -24.37 10.58
N PHE A 114 -14.10 -24.41 9.63
CA PHE A 114 -14.87 -23.26 9.18
C PHE A 114 -16.35 -23.67 9.05
N SER A 115 -17.19 -23.17 9.93
CA SER A 115 -18.61 -23.57 10.00
C SER A 115 -19.48 -23.04 8.84
N GLY A 116 -18.89 -22.27 7.92
CA GLY A 116 -19.55 -21.74 6.74
C GLY A 116 -19.71 -20.21 6.77
N PHE A 117 -20.15 -19.68 5.65
CA PHE A 117 -20.27 -18.26 5.43
C PHE A 117 -21.57 -17.70 6.01
N LYS A 118 -21.48 -16.66 6.83
CA LYS A 118 -22.66 -15.85 7.20
C LYS A 118 -23.22 -15.13 5.96
N ASN A 119 -22.35 -14.63 5.14
CA ASN A 119 -22.58 -14.11 3.79
C ASN A 119 -21.26 -14.17 3.01
N LYS A 120 -21.33 -14.06 1.69
CA LYS A 120 -20.15 -14.03 0.82
C LYS A 120 -19.87 -12.65 0.26
N LYS A 121 -20.18 -11.61 1.03
CA LYS A 121 -19.83 -10.26 0.65
C LYS A 121 -18.34 -9.99 0.79
N ILE A 122 -17.85 -9.16 -0.09
CA ILE A 122 -16.48 -8.67 -0.13
C ILE A 122 -16.48 -7.30 0.55
N VAL A 123 -15.49 -7.03 1.38
CA VAL A 123 -15.25 -5.68 1.88
C VAL A 123 -14.17 -4.97 1.07
N ALA A 124 -14.41 -3.71 0.71
CA ALA A 124 -13.44 -2.82 0.06
C ALA A 124 -13.17 -1.59 0.94
N LEU A 125 -11.98 -1.53 1.52
CA LEU A 125 -11.53 -0.42 2.40
C LEU A 125 -10.61 0.50 1.61
N MET A 126 -11.17 1.51 0.91
CA MET A 126 -10.37 2.34 0.02
C MET A 126 -11.00 3.71 -0.28
N THR A 127 -10.13 4.67 -0.59
CA THR A 127 -10.55 5.97 -1.13
C THR A 127 -10.96 5.82 -2.60
N TYR A 128 -12.05 6.46 -2.98
CA TYR A 128 -12.51 6.52 -4.38
C TYR A 128 -11.47 7.14 -5.32
N LYS A 129 -11.17 6.46 -6.42
CA LYS A 129 -10.21 6.90 -7.44
C LYS A 129 -10.66 6.55 -8.86
N GLY A 130 -11.92 6.84 -9.19
CA GLY A 130 -12.51 6.56 -10.50
C GLY A 130 -12.18 7.56 -11.60
N ALA A 131 -11.55 8.70 -11.31
CA ALA A 131 -11.28 9.73 -12.32
C ALA A 131 -9.99 9.45 -13.11
N ASP A 132 -9.94 9.91 -14.38
CA ASP A 132 -8.80 9.72 -15.29
C ASP A 132 -7.49 10.27 -14.78
N ARG A 133 -7.52 11.32 -13.94
CA ARG A 133 -6.32 11.85 -13.25
C ARG A 133 -5.56 10.82 -12.40
N TRP A 134 -6.15 9.67 -12.12
CA TRP A 134 -5.51 8.58 -11.38
C TRP A 134 -4.82 7.58 -12.30
N GLN A 135 -5.03 7.68 -13.63
CA GLN A 135 -4.30 6.87 -14.61
C GLN A 135 -2.80 7.01 -14.41
N PHE A 136 -2.11 5.88 -14.42
CA PHE A 136 -0.67 5.85 -14.20
C PHE A 136 -0.02 4.82 -15.11
N GLU A 137 0.83 5.32 -16.01
CA GLU A 137 1.52 4.52 -17.01
C GLU A 137 2.99 4.87 -17.04
N HIS A 138 3.84 3.90 -17.26
CA HIS A 138 5.27 4.08 -17.47
C HIS A 138 5.74 3.17 -18.61
N GLN A 139 6.43 3.74 -19.62
CA GLN A 139 6.97 3.02 -20.78
C GLN A 139 5.94 2.11 -21.48
N GLY A 140 4.70 2.59 -21.65
CA GLY A 140 3.63 1.82 -22.27
C GLY A 140 2.99 0.74 -21.39
N VAL A 141 3.40 0.63 -20.12
CA VAL A 141 2.84 -0.30 -19.17
C VAL A 141 1.91 0.43 -18.20
N ASN A 142 0.65 0.01 -18.15
CA ASN A 142 -0.29 0.52 -17.15
C ASN A 142 0.07 -0.03 -15.76
N LEU A 143 0.41 0.88 -14.85
CA LEU A 143 0.76 0.57 -13.47
C LEU A 143 -0.39 0.86 -12.48
N ASP A 144 -1.54 1.32 -12.97
CA ASP A 144 -2.66 1.78 -12.15
C ASP A 144 -3.55 0.64 -11.67
N LEU A 145 -3.53 0.34 -10.38
CA LEU A 145 -4.51 -0.51 -9.73
C LEU A 145 -5.59 0.28 -8.97
N ALA A 146 -5.39 1.59 -8.77
CA ALA A 146 -6.34 2.38 -8.00
C ALA A 146 -7.69 2.55 -8.71
N ARG A 147 -7.68 2.66 -10.04
CA ARG A 147 -8.90 2.68 -10.85
C ARG A 147 -9.51 1.29 -10.97
N LEU A 148 -8.70 0.29 -11.28
CA LEU A 148 -9.15 -1.09 -11.42
C LEU A 148 -9.91 -1.56 -10.16
N ARG A 149 -9.32 -1.41 -8.97
CA ARG A 149 -10.01 -1.79 -7.73
C ARG A 149 -11.28 -0.97 -7.46
N THR A 150 -11.32 0.29 -7.92
CA THR A 150 -12.52 1.14 -7.82
C THR A 150 -13.62 0.61 -8.74
N GLU A 151 -13.29 0.21 -9.96
CA GLU A 151 -14.21 -0.38 -10.93
C GLU A 151 -14.77 -1.71 -10.43
N ILE A 152 -13.92 -2.58 -9.87
CA ILE A 152 -14.35 -3.86 -9.26
C ILE A 152 -15.30 -3.59 -8.09
N ALA A 153 -14.96 -2.67 -7.19
CA ALA A 153 -15.79 -2.35 -6.04
C ALA A 153 -17.18 -1.82 -6.47
N LEU A 154 -17.21 -0.92 -7.47
CA LEU A 154 -18.48 -0.40 -8.00
C LEU A 154 -19.33 -1.48 -8.70
N ALA A 155 -18.69 -2.34 -9.49
CA ALA A 155 -19.38 -3.46 -10.14
C ALA A 155 -20.03 -4.40 -9.11
N GLY A 156 -19.26 -4.76 -8.08
CA GLY A 156 -19.78 -5.61 -7.00
C GLY A 156 -20.83 -4.91 -6.13
N HIS A 157 -20.68 -3.63 -5.87
CA HIS A 157 -21.69 -2.85 -5.13
C HIS A 157 -23.06 -2.85 -5.86
N LYS A 158 -23.06 -2.64 -7.17
CA LYS A 158 -24.29 -2.73 -7.99
C LYS A 158 -24.99 -4.09 -7.90
N ARG A 159 -24.23 -5.15 -7.67
CA ARG A 159 -24.75 -6.52 -7.48
C ARG A 159 -25.08 -6.85 -6.02
N GLY A 160 -24.86 -5.93 -5.08
CA GLY A 160 -25.02 -6.16 -3.65
C GLY A 160 -23.99 -7.11 -3.03
N LEU A 161 -22.86 -7.34 -3.73
CA LEU A 161 -21.81 -8.30 -3.36
C LEU A 161 -20.58 -7.64 -2.73
N VAL A 162 -20.44 -6.31 -2.84
CA VAL A 162 -19.33 -5.56 -2.25
C VAL A 162 -19.86 -4.45 -1.36
N ASP A 163 -19.40 -4.45 -0.12
CA ASP A 163 -19.59 -3.38 0.83
C ASP A 163 -18.35 -2.48 0.82
N ILE A 164 -18.56 -1.17 0.66
CA ILE A 164 -17.51 -0.20 0.44
C ILE A 164 -17.38 0.73 1.65
N TYR A 165 -16.15 0.90 2.13
CA TYR A 165 -15.78 1.86 3.17
C TYR A 165 -14.65 2.77 2.69
N GLY A 166 -14.73 4.06 2.99
CA GLY A 166 -13.68 5.01 2.66
C GLY A 166 -14.17 6.36 2.18
N ARG A 167 -13.23 7.22 1.79
CA ARG A 167 -13.49 8.62 1.47
C ARG A 167 -13.75 8.86 -0.01
N ASN A 168 -14.37 10.00 -0.28
CA ASN A 168 -14.58 10.58 -1.61
C ASN A 168 -15.48 9.74 -2.54
N TRP A 169 -16.20 8.77 -2.04
CA TRP A 169 -17.18 8.03 -2.83
C TRP A 169 -18.40 8.90 -3.15
N PRO A 170 -19.06 8.69 -4.30
CA PRO A 170 -20.36 9.31 -4.56
C PRO A 170 -21.35 8.98 -3.45
N GLN A 171 -22.30 9.90 -3.23
CA GLN A 171 -23.30 9.73 -2.19
C GLN A 171 -24.06 8.40 -2.33
N GLY A 172 -24.23 7.68 -1.24
CA GLY A 172 -24.95 6.42 -1.18
C GLY A 172 -24.18 5.18 -1.64
N ILE A 173 -22.89 5.31 -1.97
CA ILE A 173 -22.04 4.17 -2.37
C ILE A 173 -21.32 3.55 -1.18
N ASN A 174 -20.68 4.36 -0.33
CA ASN A 174 -19.95 3.85 0.83
C ASN A 174 -20.84 3.78 2.07
N ILE A 175 -20.58 2.79 2.91
CA ILE A 175 -21.29 2.60 4.19
C ILE A 175 -20.84 3.67 5.20
N SER A 176 -19.51 3.87 5.31
CA SER A 176 -18.94 4.91 6.16
C SER A 176 -17.52 5.28 5.71
N GLU A 177 -16.97 6.35 6.30
CA GLU A 177 -15.57 6.69 6.14
C GLU A 177 -14.70 5.80 7.04
N SER A 178 -13.75 5.07 6.44
CA SER A 178 -12.85 4.17 7.16
C SER A 178 -11.57 4.85 7.68
N ARG A 179 -11.42 6.16 7.46
CA ARG A 179 -10.23 6.94 7.85
C ARG A 179 -10.55 8.06 8.83
N ASP A 180 -11.32 7.75 9.86
CA ASP A 180 -11.42 8.60 11.04
C ASP A 180 -10.12 8.58 11.85
N LYS A 181 -10.01 9.43 12.88
CA LYS A 181 -8.78 9.58 13.68
C LYS A 181 -8.22 8.26 14.21
N ASP A 182 -9.07 7.23 14.35
CA ASP A 182 -8.73 5.90 14.86
C ASP A 182 -8.83 4.79 13.80
N TRP A 183 -8.43 5.06 12.55
CA TRP A 183 -8.49 4.08 11.46
C TRP A 183 -7.79 2.74 11.78
N ARG A 184 -6.76 2.77 12.64
CA ARG A 184 -6.05 1.57 13.09
C ARG A 184 -6.92 0.66 13.95
N LEU A 185 -7.92 1.20 14.63
CA LEU A 185 -8.89 0.43 15.42
C LEU A 185 -10.12 0.08 14.58
N SER A 186 -10.56 0.97 13.71
CA SER A 186 -11.76 0.76 12.89
C SER A 186 -11.54 -0.26 11.77
N LYS A 187 -10.34 -0.36 11.18
CA LYS A 187 -10.05 -1.28 10.09
C LYS A 187 -10.21 -2.75 10.51
N PRO A 188 -9.57 -3.24 11.61
CA PRO A 188 -9.80 -4.59 12.12
C PRO A 188 -11.27 -4.87 12.40
N ALA A 189 -11.95 -3.97 13.11
CA ALA A 189 -13.37 -4.13 13.47
C ALA A 189 -14.30 -4.26 12.26
N ILE A 190 -13.95 -3.62 11.14
CA ILE A 190 -14.69 -3.78 9.88
C ILE A 190 -14.34 -5.13 9.26
N LEU A 191 -13.05 -5.46 9.09
CA LEU A 191 -12.59 -6.69 8.44
C LEU A 191 -13.17 -7.94 9.09
N HIS A 192 -13.19 -8.02 10.41
CA HIS A 192 -13.77 -9.15 11.18
C HIS A 192 -15.24 -9.50 10.85
N GLN A 193 -15.95 -8.60 10.16
CA GLN A 193 -17.34 -8.84 9.76
C GLN A 193 -17.46 -9.56 8.42
N TYR A 194 -16.33 -9.75 7.70
CA TYR A 194 -16.29 -10.28 6.35
C TYR A 194 -15.35 -11.48 6.23
N HIS A 195 -15.56 -12.28 5.18
CA HIS A 195 -14.68 -13.39 4.84
C HIS A 195 -13.77 -13.08 3.64
N PHE A 196 -14.02 -12.00 2.90
CA PHE A 196 -13.27 -11.62 1.71
C PHE A 196 -12.93 -10.12 1.75
N ASN A 197 -11.68 -9.79 1.45
CA ASN A 197 -11.23 -8.40 1.39
C ASN A 197 -10.59 -8.08 0.02
N LEU A 198 -11.04 -7.00 -0.62
CA LEU A 198 -10.40 -6.46 -1.82
C LEU A 198 -9.13 -5.70 -1.40
N ALA A 199 -8.01 -6.43 -1.33
CA ALA A 199 -6.75 -6.00 -0.72
C ALA A 199 -5.72 -5.46 -1.75
N PHE A 200 -6.15 -5.02 -2.93
CA PHE A 200 -5.26 -4.51 -3.98
C PHE A 200 -4.40 -3.36 -3.52
N GLU A 201 -3.17 -3.31 -4.00
CA GLU A 201 -2.34 -2.11 -3.97
C GLU A 201 -2.93 -0.99 -4.86
N ASN A 202 -2.35 0.19 -4.79
CA ASN A 202 -2.76 1.29 -5.66
C ASN A 202 -1.94 1.35 -6.96
N THR A 203 -0.81 0.63 -7.02
CA THR A 203 0.15 0.68 -8.11
C THR A 203 0.85 -0.67 -8.23
N ILE A 204 1.15 -1.11 -9.45
CA ILE A 204 1.94 -2.30 -9.72
C ILE A 204 3.42 -1.92 -9.66
N TRP A 205 4.18 -2.52 -8.74
CA TRP A 205 5.64 -2.48 -8.72
C TRP A 205 6.19 -3.67 -7.94
N PRO A 206 7.37 -4.22 -8.28
CA PRO A 206 7.83 -5.49 -7.70
C PRO A 206 7.70 -5.56 -6.18
N TYR A 207 8.42 -4.76 -5.44
CA TYR A 207 8.40 -4.78 -3.97
C TYR A 207 7.40 -3.81 -3.33
N TYR A 208 6.38 -3.39 -4.07
CA TYR A 208 5.28 -2.60 -3.50
C TYR A 208 4.11 -3.51 -3.11
N CYS A 209 4.37 -4.43 -2.20
CA CYS A 209 3.40 -5.29 -1.54
C CYS A 209 3.33 -4.86 -0.08
N THR A 210 2.30 -4.08 0.28
CA THR A 210 2.20 -3.39 1.58
C THR A 210 1.32 -4.17 2.56
N GLU A 211 0.98 -3.58 3.68
CA GLU A 211 0.20 -4.17 4.76
C GLU A 211 -1.14 -4.81 4.35
N LYS A 212 -1.68 -4.51 3.17
CA LYS A 212 -3.07 -4.81 2.81
C LYS A 212 -3.42 -6.30 2.79
N ILE A 213 -2.54 -7.12 2.20
CA ILE A 213 -2.78 -8.57 2.14
C ILE A 213 -2.56 -9.19 3.52
N TRP A 214 -1.54 -8.73 4.28
CA TRP A 214 -1.27 -9.19 5.64
C TRP A 214 -2.41 -8.83 6.60
N ASP A 215 -2.89 -7.58 6.56
CA ASP A 215 -4.03 -7.16 7.38
C ASP A 215 -5.30 -7.97 7.07
N ALA A 216 -5.54 -8.32 5.80
CA ALA A 216 -6.66 -9.17 5.43
C ALA A 216 -6.56 -10.55 6.09
N VAL A 217 -5.38 -11.19 6.01
CA VAL A 217 -5.14 -12.52 6.61
C VAL A 217 -5.24 -12.45 8.13
N GLN A 218 -4.61 -11.45 8.75
CA GLN A 218 -4.64 -11.23 10.20
C GLN A 218 -6.06 -11.13 10.75
N GLU A 219 -6.96 -10.51 10.00
CA GLU A 219 -8.35 -10.31 10.41
C GLU A 219 -9.30 -11.42 9.91
N GLY A 220 -8.75 -12.52 9.38
CA GLY A 220 -9.52 -13.68 8.93
C GLY A 220 -10.24 -13.49 7.60
N CYS A 221 -9.83 -12.53 6.77
CA CYS A 221 -10.35 -12.35 5.43
C CYS A 221 -9.47 -13.02 4.39
N LEU A 222 -10.03 -13.84 3.51
CA LEU A 222 -9.34 -14.34 2.33
C LEU A 222 -9.06 -13.15 1.39
N PRO A 223 -7.77 -12.84 1.10
CA PRO A 223 -7.43 -11.69 0.29
C PRO A 223 -7.82 -11.88 -1.18
N ILE A 224 -8.38 -10.85 -1.79
CA ILE A 224 -8.45 -10.69 -3.24
C ILE A 224 -7.35 -9.71 -3.61
N TYR A 225 -6.35 -10.17 -4.35
CA TYR A 225 -5.15 -9.38 -4.63
C TYR A 225 -4.83 -9.37 -6.13
N TYR A 226 -3.98 -8.45 -6.57
CA TYR A 226 -3.46 -8.39 -7.94
C TYR A 226 -1.97 -8.73 -7.91
N GLY A 227 -1.62 -9.98 -8.20
CA GLY A 227 -0.24 -10.46 -8.03
C GLY A 227 0.68 -10.17 -9.20
N LYS A 228 0.16 -10.01 -10.42
CA LYS A 228 0.98 -9.83 -11.63
C LYS A 228 1.83 -8.55 -11.57
N GLY A 229 3.14 -8.71 -11.80
CA GLY A 229 4.10 -7.60 -11.79
C GLY A 229 4.59 -7.19 -10.42
N SER A 230 4.16 -7.88 -9.35
CA SER A 230 4.69 -7.78 -8.00
C SER A 230 5.47 -9.02 -7.59
N THR A 231 6.21 -8.94 -6.50
CA THR A 231 6.95 -10.06 -5.89
C THR A 231 6.15 -10.76 -4.79
N ILE A 232 4.84 -10.55 -4.73
CA ILE A 232 3.98 -11.13 -3.69
C ILE A 232 4.07 -12.66 -3.64
N TYR A 233 4.34 -13.31 -4.76
CA TYR A 233 4.47 -14.77 -4.85
C TYR A 233 5.74 -15.33 -4.18
N GLU A 234 6.67 -14.46 -3.75
CA GLU A 234 7.81 -14.85 -2.92
C GLU A 234 7.37 -15.13 -1.48
N ASP A 235 6.31 -14.44 -1.02
CA ASP A 235 5.76 -14.59 0.33
C ASP A 235 4.50 -15.47 0.34
N PHE A 236 3.57 -15.24 -0.58
CA PHE A 236 2.27 -15.92 -0.64
C PHE A 236 2.19 -16.83 -1.87
N PRO A 237 2.01 -18.16 -1.71
CA PRO A 237 1.75 -19.06 -2.83
C PRO A 237 0.53 -18.62 -3.65
N ARG A 238 0.56 -18.84 -4.98
CA ARG A 238 -0.51 -18.40 -5.90
C ARG A 238 -1.90 -18.92 -5.54
N ASP A 239 -1.96 -20.11 -4.97
CA ASP A 239 -3.19 -20.79 -4.58
C ASP A 239 -3.65 -20.46 -3.16
N SER A 240 -2.92 -19.58 -2.43
CA SER A 240 -3.31 -19.16 -1.09
C SER A 240 -4.39 -18.07 -1.11
N PHE A 241 -4.23 -17.04 -1.91
CA PHE A 241 -5.18 -15.92 -2.04
C PHE A 241 -5.98 -15.98 -3.35
N LEU A 242 -6.98 -15.14 -3.54
CA LEU A 242 -7.68 -14.98 -4.81
C LEU A 242 -6.92 -13.97 -5.68
N ASP A 243 -6.12 -14.46 -6.63
CA ASP A 243 -5.42 -13.61 -7.57
C ASP A 243 -6.37 -13.13 -8.68
N TYR A 244 -6.67 -11.84 -8.69
CA TYR A 244 -7.55 -11.27 -9.70
C TYR A 244 -7.03 -11.48 -11.14
N CYS A 245 -5.73 -11.67 -11.31
CA CYS A 245 -5.13 -11.93 -12.61
C CYS A 245 -5.56 -13.26 -13.25
N GLU A 246 -6.13 -14.16 -12.46
CA GLU A 246 -6.66 -15.45 -12.92
C GLU A 246 -8.12 -15.35 -13.39
N PHE A 247 -8.78 -14.21 -13.15
CA PHE A 247 -10.16 -13.98 -13.53
C PHE A 247 -10.24 -13.11 -14.79
N GLN A 248 -11.18 -13.44 -15.67
CA GLN A 248 -11.42 -12.70 -16.91
C GLN A 248 -11.89 -11.26 -16.65
N ASN A 249 -12.70 -11.09 -15.60
CA ASN A 249 -13.29 -9.82 -15.17
C ASN A 249 -13.85 -9.94 -13.75
N ALA A 250 -14.41 -8.84 -13.25
CA ALA A 250 -14.98 -8.78 -11.90
C ALA A 250 -16.17 -9.73 -11.70
N ASP A 251 -17.00 -9.94 -12.71
CA ASP A 251 -18.15 -10.85 -12.61
C ASP A 251 -17.69 -12.30 -12.43
N ALA A 252 -16.65 -12.73 -13.14
CA ALA A 252 -16.08 -14.08 -12.99
C ALA A 252 -15.52 -14.29 -11.57
N LEU A 253 -14.87 -13.26 -10.98
CA LEU A 253 -14.43 -13.30 -9.59
C LEU A 253 -15.63 -13.42 -8.62
N PHE A 254 -16.66 -12.60 -8.82
CA PHE A 254 -17.85 -12.65 -7.94
C PHE A 254 -18.56 -13.97 -8.01
N ASP A 255 -18.76 -14.51 -9.20
CA ASP A 255 -19.39 -15.81 -9.39
C ASP A 255 -18.58 -16.96 -8.79
N TYR A 256 -17.26 -16.88 -8.84
CA TYR A 256 -16.35 -17.82 -8.16
C TYR A 256 -16.54 -17.76 -6.64
N ILE A 257 -16.52 -16.58 -6.05
CA ILE A 257 -16.72 -16.40 -4.60
C ILE A 257 -18.09 -16.93 -4.16
N GLN A 258 -19.14 -16.66 -4.95
CA GLN A 258 -20.49 -17.14 -4.62
C GLN A 258 -20.57 -18.70 -4.61
N ARG A 259 -19.75 -19.38 -5.42
CA ARG A 259 -19.69 -20.84 -5.48
C ARG A 259 -18.68 -21.48 -4.53
N MET A 260 -17.75 -20.70 -3.96
CA MET A 260 -16.70 -21.22 -3.06
C MET A 260 -17.29 -22.00 -1.90
N THR A 261 -16.73 -23.18 -1.63
CA THR A 261 -17.16 -24.01 -0.50
C THR A 261 -16.44 -23.63 0.80
N PRO A 262 -16.99 -24.00 1.96
CA PRO A 262 -16.30 -23.80 3.24
C PRO A 262 -14.93 -24.49 3.30
N GLU A 263 -14.80 -25.66 2.70
CA GLU A 263 -13.56 -26.46 2.66
C GLU A 263 -12.50 -25.72 1.83
N GLU A 264 -12.86 -25.19 0.67
CA GLU A 264 -11.94 -24.43 -0.16
C GLU A 264 -11.48 -23.14 0.53
N TYR A 265 -12.40 -22.43 1.19
CA TYR A 265 -12.05 -21.24 1.97
C TYR A 265 -11.06 -21.58 3.09
N LEU A 266 -11.33 -22.64 3.87
CA LEU A 266 -10.49 -23.10 4.96
C LEU A 266 -9.08 -23.46 4.46
N GLU A 267 -8.98 -24.20 3.35
CA GLU A 267 -7.71 -24.58 2.77
C GLU A 267 -6.88 -23.36 2.34
N ARG A 268 -7.49 -22.42 1.61
CA ARG A 268 -6.82 -21.18 1.17
C ARG A 268 -6.40 -20.30 2.33
N MET A 269 -7.27 -20.10 3.33
CA MET A 269 -6.94 -19.33 4.53
C MET A 269 -5.77 -19.92 5.28
N ASN A 270 -5.71 -21.25 5.44
CA ASN A 270 -4.59 -21.89 6.12
C ASN A 270 -3.27 -21.74 5.34
N ARG A 271 -3.30 -21.74 4.00
CA ARG A 271 -2.13 -21.40 3.18
C ARG A 271 -1.72 -19.95 3.35
N CYS A 272 -2.69 -19.01 3.44
CA CYS A 272 -2.41 -17.62 3.76
C CYS A 272 -1.78 -17.46 5.16
N ILE A 273 -2.31 -18.16 6.16
CA ILE A 273 -1.78 -18.15 7.54
C ILE A 273 -0.35 -18.71 7.58
N GLN A 274 -0.09 -19.79 6.85
CA GLN A 274 1.26 -20.36 6.75
C GLN A 274 2.24 -19.36 6.10
N ALA A 275 1.81 -18.63 5.08
CA ALA A 275 2.62 -17.62 4.41
C ALA A 275 2.82 -16.35 5.28
N PHE A 276 1.85 -16.05 6.13
CA PHE A 276 1.89 -14.92 7.06
C PHE A 276 2.91 -15.15 8.19
N ASN A 277 3.06 -16.38 8.68
CA ASN A 277 3.95 -16.78 9.78
C ASN A 277 5.40 -17.01 9.33
#